data_c7fb982480533009682e7796a35266bc
#
_entry.id   c7fb982480533009682e7796a35266bc
#
_cell.length_a   1.000
_cell.length_b   1.000
_cell.length_c   1.000
_cell.angle_alpha   90.00
_cell.angle_beta   90.00
_cell.angle_gamma   90.00
#
_symmetry.space_group_name_H-M   'P 1'
#
loop_
_entity.id
_entity.type
_entity.pdbx_description
1 polymer ?
#
loop_
_entity_poly.entity_id
_entity_poly.type
_entity_poly.pdbx_seq_one_letter_code
_entity_poly.pdbx_strand_id
1 'polypeptide(L)'
;MEQQIYLIGLNYRTAGVEVRERFALTDHCSKDTWAIPLRPSGENDSAETTLDEALILSTCNRVEILAVGQGDVPGLILEAWASAKNRKAVELAPYVYIHKGREAIAHLFTVASSLDSMVLGEPQILGQLKGAYRKATLAGTTKTIINRLLHKSFSVAKRVRTETGIAASAVS
;
A
#
# COMPACT_ATOMS: atom_id res chain seq x y z
N MET A 1 -2.47 3.28 -23.15
CA MET A 1 -3.39 3.13 -21.99
C MET A 1 -3.09 4.22 -20.98
N GLU A 2 -4.10 4.67 -20.22
CA GLU A 2 -3.92 5.74 -19.24
C GLU A 2 -3.33 5.19 -17.94
N GLN A 3 -2.37 5.91 -17.34
CA GLN A 3 -1.78 5.57 -16.05
C GLN A 3 -2.82 5.70 -14.93
N GLN A 4 -2.92 4.70 -14.07
CA GLN A 4 -3.89 4.61 -13.00
C GLN A 4 -3.23 4.40 -11.64
N ILE A 5 -3.91 4.86 -10.60
CA ILE A 5 -3.53 4.65 -9.20
C ILE A 5 -4.37 3.50 -8.65
N TYR A 6 -3.72 2.56 -7.98
CA TYR A 6 -4.36 1.44 -7.30
C TYR A 6 -3.90 1.37 -5.85
N LEU A 7 -4.78 0.92 -4.98
CA LEU A 7 -4.44 0.44 -3.64
C LEU A 7 -5.02 -0.96 -3.50
N ILE A 8 -4.13 -1.93 -3.34
CA ILE A 8 -4.44 -3.35 -3.33
C ILE A 8 -4.01 -3.89 -1.97
N GLY A 9 -4.92 -4.52 -1.24
CA GLY A 9 -4.56 -4.92 0.11
C GLY A 9 -5.53 -5.88 0.77
N LEU A 10 -5.13 -6.38 1.93
CA LEU A 10 -5.96 -7.09 2.89
C LEU A 10 -5.80 -6.44 4.27
N ASN A 11 -6.81 -6.55 5.10
CA ASN A 11 -6.77 -6.01 6.45
C ASN A 11 -7.56 -6.92 7.42
N TYR A 12 -7.62 -6.51 8.68
CA TYR A 12 -8.31 -7.25 9.75
C TYR A 12 -9.81 -7.49 9.48
N ARG A 13 -10.44 -6.75 8.57
CA ARG A 13 -11.84 -6.92 8.17
C ARG A 13 -12.01 -7.98 7.09
N THR A 14 -11.02 -8.12 6.21
CA THR A 14 -11.08 -9.04 5.05
C THR A 14 -10.36 -10.35 5.30
N ALA A 15 -9.44 -10.39 6.27
CA ALA A 15 -8.59 -11.55 6.53
C ALA A 15 -8.38 -11.78 8.02
N GLY A 16 -8.54 -13.03 8.46
CA GLY A 16 -8.17 -13.47 9.82
C GLY A 16 -6.66 -13.34 10.06
N VAL A 17 -6.25 -13.42 11.33
CA VAL A 17 -4.85 -13.25 11.74
C VAL A 17 -3.90 -14.20 11.02
N GLU A 18 -4.27 -15.47 10.88
CA GLU A 18 -3.45 -16.50 10.22
C GLU A 18 -3.18 -16.16 8.74
N VAL A 19 -4.20 -15.62 8.04
CA VAL A 19 -4.06 -15.20 6.65
C VAL A 19 -3.16 -13.97 6.57
N ARG A 20 -3.37 -12.98 7.45
CA ARG A 20 -2.53 -11.76 7.49
C ARG A 20 -1.06 -12.09 7.74
N GLU A 21 -0.77 -12.99 8.69
CA GLU A 21 0.59 -13.45 8.98
C GLU A 21 1.20 -14.22 7.79
N ARG A 22 0.42 -15.08 7.15
CA ARG A 22 0.84 -15.83 5.97
C ARG A 22 1.28 -14.94 4.81
N PHE A 23 0.55 -13.86 4.58
CA PHE A 23 0.80 -12.92 3.48
C PHE A 23 1.49 -11.62 3.92
N ALA A 24 1.92 -11.54 5.18
CA ALA A 24 2.68 -10.38 5.66
C ALA A 24 3.97 -10.18 4.86
N LEU A 25 4.24 -8.96 4.47
CA LEU A 25 5.42 -8.54 3.74
C LEU A 25 6.36 -7.83 4.72
N THR A 26 7.15 -8.60 5.46
CA THR A 26 8.07 -8.10 6.49
C THR A 26 9.45 -7.77 5.91
N ASP A 27 10.28 -7.04 6.67
CA ASP A 27 11.60 -6.54 6.27
C ASP A 27 12.64 -7.60 5.89
N HIS A 28 12.36 -8.86 6.19
CA HIS A 28 13.21 -10.00 5.80
C HIS A 28 13.04 -10.41 4.33
N CYS A 29 12.08 -9.82 3.63
CA CYS A 29 12.03 -9.91 2.19
C CYS A 29 13.21 -9.09 1.66
N SER A 30 14.24 -9.75 1.16
CA SER A 30 15.42 -9.14 0.54
C SER A 30 15.00 -8.18 -0.58
N LYS A 31 15.90 -7.28 -1.00
CA LYS A 31 15.67 -6.39 -2.17
C LYS A 31 15.14 -7.15 -3.38
N ASP A 32 15.51 -8.44 -3.51
CA ASP A 32 15.10 -9.32 -4.59
C ASP A 32 13.65 -9.81 -4.48
N THR A 33 13.09 -9.88 -3.26
CA THR A 33 11.69 -10.27 -3.04
C THR A 33 10.72 -9.10 -3.30
N TRP A 34 11.22 -7.87 -3.26
CA TRP A 34 10.51 -6.63 -3.62
C TRP A 34 10.73 -6.21 -5.08
N ALA A 35 11.39 -7.03 -5.87
CA ALA A 35 11.41 -6.89 -7.31
C ALA A 35 10.01 -7.19 -7.89
N ILE A 36 9.00 -6.44 -7.42
CA ILE A 36 7.88 -6.12 -8.27
C ILE A 36 8.53 -5.43 -9.46
N PRO A 37 8.43 -5.97 -10.66
CA PRO A 37 9.17 -5.44 -11.80
C PRO A 37 8.66 -4.02 -12.11
N LEU A 38 9.28 -3.04 -11.43
CA LEU A 38 9.09 -1.65 -11.79
C LEU A 38 9.66 -1.47 -13.18
N ARG A 39 8.92 -0.83 -14.03
CA ARG A 39 9.39 -0.43 -15.36
C ARG A 39 10.62 0.47 -15.19
N PRO A 40 11.80 0.10 -15.74
CA PRO A 40 12.94 0.99 -15.81
C PRO A 40 12.55 2.27 -16.56
N SER A 41 12.99 3.43 -16.09
CA SER A 41 12.74 4.69 -16.78
C SER A 41 13.44 4.65 -18.14
N GLY A 42 12.67 4.62 -19.23
CA GLY A 42 13.19 4.71 -20.61
C GLY A 42 13.03 3.48 -21.49
N GLU A 43 12.38 2.41 -21.05
CA GLU A 43 12.08 1.26 -21.91
C GLU A 43 10.79 1.44 -22.74
N ASN A 44 10.81 0.86 -23.96
CA ASN A 44 9.76 1.00 -24.96
C ASN A 44 8.38 0.49 -24.52
N ASP A 45 7.35 1.16 -25.00
CA ASP A 45 5.91 1.10 -24.69
C ASP A 45 5.19 -0.20 -25.11
N SER A 46 5.88 -1.34 -25.24
CA SER A 46 5.32 -2.57 -25.80
C SER A 46 4.69 -3.53 -24.80
N ALA A 47 4.83 -3.29 -23.49
CA ALA A 47 4.22 -4.14 -22.47
C ALA A 47 2.75 -3.75 -22.24
N GLU A 48 1.82 -4.71 -22.30
CA GLU A 48 0.39 -4.50 -22.00
C GLU A 48 0.15 -4.04 -20.56
N THR A 49 1.01 -4.41 -19.61
CA THR A 49 0.93 -4.02 -18.20
C THR A 49 2.26 -3.48 -17.74
N THR A 50 2.26 -2.30 -17.13
CA THR A 50 3.44 -1.66 -16.55
C THR A 50 3.18 -1.22 -15.11
N LEU A 51 4.21 -1.35 -14.26
CA LEU A 51 4.21 -0.80 -12.91
C LEU A 51 5.30 0.28 -12.83
N ASP A 52 4.87 1.52 -12.62
CA ASP A 52 5.76 2.69 -12.63
C ASP A 52 6.23 3.11 -11.26
N GLU A 53 5.36 2.99 -10.25
CA GLU A 53 5.63 3.31 -8.85
C GLU A 53 4.94 2.30 -7.93
N ALA A 54 5.58 1.99 -6.80
CA ALA A 54 4.97 1.16 -5.76
C ALA A 54 5.46 1.53 -4.37
N LEU A 55 4.55 1.39 -3.40
CA LEU A 55 4.84 1.49 -1.96
C LEU A 55 4.08 0.39 -1.23
N ILE A 56 4.70 -0.24 -0.26
CA ILE A 56 4.09 -1.29 0.53
C ILE A 56 4.04 -0.90 2.00
N LEU A 57 2.85 -0.95 2.55
CA LEU A 57 2.56 -0.82 3.97
C LEU A 57 2.20 -2.20 4.51
N SER A 58 3.07 -2.78 5.35
CA SER A 58 2.81 -4.05 6.01
C SER A 58 2.88 -3.88 7.52
N THR A 59 1.79 -4.17 8.21
CA THR A 59 1.62 -4.08 9.66
C THR A 59 0.97 -5.36 10.20
N CYS A 60 0.78 -5.49 11.50
CA CYS A 60 0.02 -6.62 12.07
C CYS A 60 -1.44 -6.68 11.61
N ASN A 61 -2.03 -5.53 11.24
CA ASN A 61 -3.45 -5.41 10.93
C ASN A 61 -3.78 -5.24 9.45
N ARG A 62 -2.78 -4.96 8.59
CA ARG A 62 -2.95 -4.79 7.15
C ARG A 62 -1.68 -5.02 6.36
N VAL A 63 -1.86 -5.46 5.14
CA VAL A 63 -0.84 -5.37 4.09
C VAL A 63 -1.49 -4.66 2.91
N GLU A 64 -0.93 -3.53 2.51
CA GLU A 64 -1.46 -2.71 1.43
C GLU A 64 -0.33 -2.29 0.49
N ILE A 65 -0.60 -2.34 -0.79
CA ILE A 65 0.32 -1.94 -1.85
C ILE A 65 -0.33 -0.79 -2.62
N LEU A 66 0.24 0.40 -2.48
CA LEU A 66 -0.08 1.54 -3.32
C LEU A 66 0.74 1.44 -4.60
N ALA A 67 0.09 1.42 -5.73
CA ALA A 67 0.73 1.20 -7.03
C ALA A 67 0.26 2.23 -8.06
N VAL A 68 1.14 2.57 -9.00
CA VAL A 68 0.85 3.41 -10.15
C VAL A 68 1.35 2.70 -11.39
N GLY A 69 0.49 2.53 -12.38
CA GLY A 69 0.85 1.83 -13.61
C GLY A 69 -0.28 1.80 -14.64
N GLN A 70 -0.11 0.99 -15.66
CA GLN A 70 -1.05 0.80 -16.76
C GLN A 70 -1.37 -0.68 -16.96
N GLY A 71 -2.52 -1.00 -17.56
CA GLY A 71 -2.95 -2.37 -17.80
C GLY A 71 -3.49 -3.08 -16.57
N ASP A 72 -3.28 -4.39 -16.45
CA ASP A 72 -3.72 -5.20 -15.31
C ASP A 72 -2.71 -5.16 -14.15
N VAL A 73 -2.53 -3.97 -13.58
CA VAL A 73 -1.68 -3.77 -12.38
C VAL A 73 -2.15 -4.62 -11.19
N PRO A 74 -3.46 -4.78 -10.91
CA PRO A 74 -3.90 -5.66 -9.83
C PRO A 74 -3.46 -7.11 -9.99
N GLY A 75 -3.62 -7.69 -11.18
CA GLY A 75 -3.18 -9.06 -11.47
C GLY A 75 -1.67 -9.22 -11.27
N LEU A 76 -0.88 -8.29 -11.81
CA LEU A 76 0.58 -8.26 -11.64
C LEU A 76 0.99 -8.22 -10.15
N ILE A 77 0.34 -7.37 -9.35
CA ILE A 77 0.62 -7.25 -7.92
C ILE A 77 0.26 -8.53 -7.16
N LEU A 78 -0.91 -9.11 -7.43
CA LEU A 78 -1.36 -10.34 -6.77
C LEU A 78 -0.40 -11.51 -7.04
N GLU A 79 0.03 -11.68 -8.28
CA GLU A 79 1.00 -12.72 -8.63
C GLU A 79 2.36 -12.49 -7.97
N ALA A 80 2.88 -11.28 -8.01
CA ALA A 80 4.15 -10.93 -7.37
C ALA A 80 4.09 -11.11 -5.85
N TRP A 81 2.99 -10.67 -5.21
CA TRP A 81 2.81 -10.79 -3.76
C TRP A 81 2.71 -12.25 -3.32
N ALA A 82 1.87 -13.05 -3.99
CA ALA A 82 1.73 -14.48 -3.68
C ALA A 82 3.04 -15.23 -3.92
N SER A 83 3.73 -14.98 -5.04
CA SER A 83 5.03 -15.54 -5.36
C SER A 83 6.09 -15.25 -4.30
N ALA A 84 6.14 -14.01 -3.79
CA ALA A 84 7.05 -13.61 -2.70
C ALA A 84 6.83 -14.41 -1.41
N LYS A 85 5.66 -15.04 -1.26
CA LYS A 85 5.29 -15.91 -0.14
C LYS A 85 5.30 -17.40 -0.49
N ASN A 86 5.84 -17.77 -1.66
CA ASN A 86 5.80 -19.14 -2.21
C ASN A 86 4.38 -19.72 -2.27
N ARG A 87 3.41 -18.87 -2.68
CA ARG A 87 1.99 -19.19 -2.79
C ARG A 87 1.46 -18.83 -4.18
N LYS A 88 0.24 -19.26 -4.46
CA LYS A 88 -0.48 -18.93 -5.70
C LYS A 88 -1.41 -17.73 -5.46
N ALA A 89 -1.59 -16.87 -6.46
CA ALA A 89 -2.47 -15.71 -6.37
C ALA A 89 -3.92 -16.09 -6.01
N VAL A 90 -4.40 -17.26 -6.44
CA VAL A 90 -5.74 -17.78 -6.11
C VAL A 90 -5.96 -18.00 -4.60
N GLU A 91 -4.90 -18.22 -3.84
CA GLU A 91 -4.97 -18.35 -2.37
C GLU A 91 -5.09 -17.00 -1.67
N LEU A 92 -4.59 -15.95 -2.29
CA LEU A 92 -4.60 -14.58 -1.77
C LEU A 92 -5.86 -13.80 -2.19
N ALA A 93 -6.28 -13.97 -3.43
CA ALA A 93 -7.35 -13.19 -4.07
C ALA A 93 -8.65 -13.08 -3.27
N PRO A 94 -9.16 -14.12 -2.56
CA PRO A 94 -10.41 -14.01 -1.81
C PRO A 94 -10.39 -13.01 -0.66
N TYR A 95 -9.21 -12.61 -0.20
CA TYR A 95 -9.03 -11.73 0.97
C TYR A 95 -8.69 -10.30 0.59
N VAL A 96 -8.42 -10.05 -0.69
CA VAL A 96 -7.88 -8.78 -1.17
C VAL A 96 -8.99 -7.86 -1.66
N TYR A 97 -8.94 -6.61 -1.23
CA TYR A 97 -9.68 -5.51 -1.85
C TYR A 97 -8.80 -4.74 -2.82
N ILE A 98 -9.43 -4.17 -3.84
CA ILE A 98 -8.77 -3.37 -4.87
C ILE A 98 -9.53 -2.06 -4.99
N HIS A 99 -8.87 -0.96 -4.66
CA HIS A 99 -9.36 0.39 -4.89
C HIS A 99 -8.62 0.98 -6.09
N LYS A 100 -9.33 1.75 -6.91
CA LYS A 100 -8.78 2.38 -8.12
C LYS A 100 -9.01 3.88 -8.11
N GLY A 101 -8.06 4.64 -8.60
CA GLY A 101 -8.18 6.08 -8.81
C GLY A 101 -8.58 6.83 -7.53
N ARG A 102 -9.72 7.51 -7.57
CA ARG A 102 -10.23 8.30 -6.43
C ARG A 102 -10.45 7.49 -5.16
N GLU A 103 -10.93 6.25 -5.30
CA GLU A 103 -11.15 5.37 -4.15
C GLU A 103 -9.83 4.97 -3.48
N ALA A 104 -8.80 4.69 -4.28
CA ALA A 104 -7.46 4.41 -3.75
C ALA A 104 -6.89 5.59 -2.96
N ILE A 105 -7.06 6.81 -3.47
CA ILE A 105 -6.61 8.03 -2.80
C ILE A 105 -7.41 8.27 -1.50
N ALA A 106 -8.72 8.12 -1.55
CA ALA A 106 -9.58 8.27 -0.37
C ALA A 106 -9.21 7.27 0.72
N HIS A 107 -9.02 6.00 0.36
CA HIS A 107 -8.61 4.96 1.30
C HIS A 107 -7.24 5.26 1.93
N LEU A 108 -6.24 5.65 1.13
CA LEU A 108 -4.93 6.06 1.63
C LEU A 108 -5.04 7.18 2.70
N PHE A 109 -5.87 8.19 2.44
CA PHE A 109 -6.05 9.30 3.38
C PHE A 109 -6.77 8.87 4.64
N THR A 110 -7.74 7.96 4.54
CA THR A 110 -8.46 7.35 5.66
C THR A 110 -7.49 6.56 6.55
N VAL A 111 -6.65 5.74 5.95
CA VAL A 111 -5.62 4.96 6.67
C VAL A 111 -4.59 5.88 7.33
N ALA A 112 -4.03 6.85 6.61
CA ALA A 112 -3.06 7.81 7.14
C ALA A 112 -3.61 8.61 8.33
N SER A 113 -4.92 8.89 8.32
CA SER A 113 -5.64 9.63 9.37
C SER A 113 -6.08 8.75 10.55
N SER A 114 -5.72 7.45 10.56
CA SER A 114 -6.11 6.47 11.60
C SER A 114 -7.63 6.25 11.71
N LEU A 115 -8.37 6.48 10.62
CA LEU A 115 -9.82 6.32 10.55
C LEU A 115 -10.25 4.89 10.17
N ASP A 116 -9.33 4.09 9.63
CA ASP A 116 -9.51 2.67 9.30
C ASP A 116 -8.63 1.76 10.18
N SER A 117 -8.40 2.12 11.42
CA SER A 117 -7.65 1.33 12.40
C SER A 117 -8.60 0.60 13.35
N MET A 118 -8.14 -0.52 13.95
CA MET A 118 -8.89 -1.22 15.00
C MET A 118 -9.15 -0.31 16.20
N VAL A 119 -8.20 0.57 16.50
CA VAL A 119 -8.36 1.65 17.47
C VAL A 119 -8.36 2.96 16.72
N LEU A 120 -9.49 3.66 16.71
CA LEU A 120 -9.61 4.95 16.02
C LEU A 120 -8.65 5.98 16.62
N GLY A 121 -7.94 6.68 15.76
CA GLY A 121 -7.01 7.74 16.18
C GLY A 121 -5.64 7.26 16.65
N GLU A 122 -5.35 5.95 16.58
CA GLU A 122 -4.05 5.40 16.97
C GLU A 122 -2.90 6.04 16.17
N PRO A 123 -1.88 6.59 16.84
CA PRO A 123 -0.80 7.32 16.16
C PRO A 123 0.16 6.42 15.38
N GLN A 124 0.19 5.12 15.66
CA GLN A 124 1.18 4.19 15.13
C GLN A 124 1.10 4.07 13.61
N ILE A 125 -0.09 3.99 13.02
CA ILE A 125 -0.26 3.79 11.57
C ILE A 125 0.39 4.89 10.73
N LEU A 126 0.29 6.15 11.18
CA LEU A 126 0.95 7.26 10.48
C LEU A 126 2.48 7.12 10.52
N GLY A 127 3.03 6.70 11.66
CA GLY A 127 4.46 6.42 11.81
C GLY A 127 4.90 5.27 10.90
N GLN A 128 4.11 4.19 10.86
CA GLN A 128 4.37 3.03 9.99
C GLN A 128 4.31 3.40 8.50
N LEU A 129 3.34 4.21 8.09
CA LEU A 129 3.24 4.70 6.72
C LEU A 129 4.43 5.59 6.32
N LYS A 130 4.89 6.47 7.22
CA LYS A 130 6.12 7.26 7.01
C LYS A 130 7.36 6.37 6.90
N GLY A 131 7.44 5.32 7.71
CA GLY A 131 8.51 4.31 7.62
C GLY A 131 8.51 3.58 6.28
N ALA A 132 7.34 3.11 5.84
CA ALA A 132 7.16 2.47 4.54
C ALA A 132 7.57 3.40 3.39
N TYR A 133 7.15 4.67 3.45
CA TYR A 133 7.52 5.67 2.44
C TYR A 133 9.03 5.88 2.36
N ARG A 134 9.71 6.03 3.51
CA ARG A 134 11.17 6.16 3.53
C ARG A 134 11.87 4.95 2.90
N LYS A 135 11.43 3.73 3.21
CA LYS A 135 11.98 2.50 2.61
C LYS A 135 11.77 2.47 1.09
N ALA A 136 10.56 2.76 0.63
CA ALA A 136 10.24 2.80 -0.80
C ALA A 136 11.05 3.86 -1.56
N THR A 137 11.25 5.04 -0.95
CA THR A 137 12.09 6.10 -1.52
C THR A 137 13.56 5.66 -1.63
N LEU A 138 14.11 5.03 -0.60
CA LEU A 138 15.48 4.49 -0.62
C LEU A 138 15.66 3.36 -1.64
N ALA A 139 14.61 2.57 -1.86
CA ALA A 139 14.59 1.53 -2.88
C ALA A 139 14.37 2.07 -4.31
N GLY A 140 14.05 3.37 -4.47
CA GLY A 140 13.77 3.99 -5.76
C GLY A 140 12.42 3.58 -6.37
N THR A 141 11.49 3.07 -5.56
CA THR A 141 10.18 2.58 -6.04
C THR A 141 9.10 3.65 -6.02
N THR A 142 9.36 4.83 -5.47
CA THR A 142 8.46 5.98 -5.50
C THR A 142 8.98 7.06 -6.42
N LYS A 143 8.09 7.65 -7.21
CA LYS A 143 8.38 8.76 -8.11
C LYS A 143 7.41 9.92 -7.82
N THR A 144 7.03 10.66 -8.83
CA THR A 144 6.27 11.91 -8.68
C THR A 144 4.89 11.70 -8.07
N ILE A 145 4.14 10.67 -8.48
CA ILE A 145 2.74 10.50 -8.08
C ILE A 145 2.66 10.05 -6.64
N ILE A 146 3.33 8.96 -6.27
CA ILE A 146 3.31 8.46 -4.88
C ILE A 146 3.89 9.50 -3.92
N ASN A 147 5.00 10.17 -4.28
CA ASN A 147 5.58 11.22 -3.44
C ASN A 147 4.54 12.32 -3.14
N ARG A 148 3.84 12.84 -4.16
CA ARG A 148 2.81 13.88 -3.97
C ARG A 148 1.65 13.39 -3.12
N LEU A 149 1.17 12.16 -3.35
CA LEU A 149 0.07 11.57 -2.59
C LEU A 149 0.43 11.41 -1.12
N LEU A 150 1.63 10.90 -0.82
CA LEU A 150 2.06 10.67 0.57
C LEU A 150 2.27 11.99 1.32
N HIS A 151 2.93 12.98 0.70
CA HIS A 151 3.06 14.30 1.32
C HIS A 151 1.69 14.93 1.62
N LYS A 152 0.73 14.80 0.70
CA LYS A 152 -0.64 15.29 0.91
C LYS A 152 -1.35 14.51 2.01
N SER A 153 -1.22 13.17 2.03
CA SER A 153 -1.84 12.34 3.07
C SER A 153 -1.31 12.66 4.47
N PHE A 154 -0.01 12.91 4.61
CA PHE A 154 0.59 13.32 5.88
C PHE A 154 0.08 14.68 6.36
N SER A 155 -0.08 15.63 5.43
CA SER A 155 -0.66 16.95 5.73
C SER A 155 -2.12 16.83 6.20
N VAL A 156 -2.93 16.03 5.49
CA VAL A 156 -4.34 15.78 5.86
C VAL A 156 -4.43 15.06 7.20
N ALA A 157 -3.64 14.01 7.42
CA ALA A 157 -3.60 13.28 8.68
C ALA A 157 -3.25 14.19 9.87
N LYS A 158 -2.29 15.10 9.70
CA LYS A 158 -1.95 16.10 10.71
C LYS A 158 -3.15 17.00 11.03
N ARG A 159 -3.83 17.53 10.01
CA ARG A 159 -5.01 18.38 10.19
C ARG A 159 -6.14 17.64 10.90
N VAL A 160 -6.47 16.42 10.48
CA VAL A 160 -7.48 15.58 11.14
C VAL A 160 -7.18 15.43 12.62
N ARG A 161 -5.92 15.19 13.00
CA ARG A 161 -5.52 15.04 14.41
C ARG A 161 -5.56 16.32 15.22
N THR A 162 -5.28 17.48 14.60
CA THR A 162 -5.23 18.78 15.30
C THR A 162 -6.57 19.50 15.29
N GLU A 163 -7.40 19.30 14.26
CA GLU A 163 -8.66 20.00 14.06
C GLU A 163 -9.88 19.19 14.51
N THR A 164 -9.71 17.93 14.93
CA THR A 164 -10.78 17.05 15.42
C THR A 164 -10.43 16.39 16.73
N GLY A 165 -11.43 15.87 17.46
CA GLY A 165 -11.23 15.14 18.72
C GLY A 165 -10.66 13.72 18.58
N ILE A 166 -10.32 13.27 17.37
CA ILE A 166 -9.95 11.88 17.13
C ILE A 166 -8.67 11.45 17.87
N ALA A 167 -7.74 12.37 18.05
CA ALA A 167 -6.51 12.12 18.79
C ALA A 167 -6.74 11.99 20.30
N ALA A 168 -7.78 12.61 20.83
CA ALA A 168 -8.17 12.54 22.25
C ALA A 168 -8.90 11.22 22.57
N SER A 169 -9.49 10.56 21.56
CA SER A 169 -10.21 9.28 21.70
C SER A 169 -9.29 8.06 21.64
N ALA A 170 -8.06 8.23 21.21
CA ALA A 170 -7.03 7.18 21.25
C ALA A 170 -6.51 7.01 22.69
N VAL A 171 -7.32 6.38 23.53
CA VAL A 171 -6.89 6.01 24.88
C VAL A 171 -5.95 4.83 24.74
N SER A 172 -4.76 5.02 25.27
CA SER A 172 -3.71 4.00 25.43
C SER A 172 -4.19 2.84 26.30
#